data_f9125f7b842ea03b44a4cabfafe18ae4
#
_entry.id   f9125f7b842ea03b44a4cabfafe18ae4
#
_cell.length_a   1.000
_cell.length_b   1.000
_cell.length_c   1.000
_cell.angle_alpha   90.00
_cell.angle_beta   90.00
_cell.angle_gamma   90.00
#
_symmetry.space_group_name_H-M   'P 1'
#
loop_
_entity.id
_entity.type
_entity.pdbx_description
1 polymer ?
#
loop_
_entity_poly.entity_id
_entity_poly.type
_entity_poly.pdbx_seq_one_letter_code
_entity_poly.pdbx_strand_id
1 'polypeptide(L)'
;MKPVLLIDFGSTYTKVTAADVDECRLLGTANAYTTVQSDINNGLSDALSKLEKVTGKLDFCERYAASSAAGGLRMLASGLVPELTAEAAKCASLGAGAKVLKTYAFKLNEDDADEIKAINPDIFLLVGGTDGGNTDCILHNAHVLADIGGDFPVILPGNRNAVRQCERILEGREVHICENVMPKFGTLNIEPTQKEIREVFLKRIVQAKGLTKASELISGIMMPTPSAVMAAMKLLAEGTDNSRGLGELVAVDVGGATTDVYSVANGMPTDPRTMLKGLPEPYIKRTVEGDIGMRYSIRGIVDAAGIKTIAELAGMSEARAEEIISMFAANTDLLPTDDETERLDEALACMAVRTAVTRHAGRIEEAYSMMGTTYVQTGKDLRKVQKLVVTGGSLIHTTNTAKIASFALYDQKDPTSLRPLRADVLVDRKYIIAAMGLLSEKYPEQALSIMKQELCRA
;
A
#
# COMPACT_ATOMS: atom_id res chain seq x y z
N MET A 1 18.13 -23.54 -16.83
CA MET A 1 17.95 -22.10 -16.52
C MET A 1 16.74 -21.59 -17.27
N LYS A 2 15.75 -21.12 -16.54
CA LYS A 2 14.52 -20.53 -17.10
C LYS A 2 14.37 -19.10 -16.54
N PRO A 3 14.96 -18.10 -17.23
CA PRO A 3 14.96 -16.73 -16.75
C PRO A 3 13.60 -16.06 -16.99
N VAL A 4 13.09 -15.39 -15.95
CA VAL A 4 11.87 -14.57 -15.96
C VAL A 4 12.26 -13.14 -15.66
N LEU A 5 11.72 -12.19 -16.44
CA LEU A 5 11.90 -10.76 -16.21
C LEU A 5 10.71 -10.19 -15.48
N LEU A 6 10.99 -9.49 -14.39
CA LEU A 6 10.01 -8.84 -13.54
C LEU A 6 10.27 -7.33 -13.58
N ILE A 7 9.27 -6.55 -13.94
CA ILE A 7 9.37 -5.11 -14.17
C ILE A 7 8.46 -4.39 -13.17
N ASP A 8 8.99 -3.42 -12.44
CA ASP A 8 8.22 -2.52 -11.60
C ASP A 8 8.35 -1.08 -12.11
N PHE A 9 7.29 -0.57 -12.74
CA PHE A 9 7.20 0.81 -13.15
C PHE A 9 6.81 1.68 -11.96
N GLY A 10 7.79 2.04 -11.13
CA GLY A 10 7.58 2.94 -10.01
C GLY A 10 7.35 4.39 -10.43
N SER A 11 6.91 5.23 -9.49
CA SER A 11 6.69 6.66 -9.74
C SER A 11 7.99 7.42 -10.02
N THR A 12 9.10 6.99 -9.43
CA THR A 12 10.43 7.63 -9.57
C THR A 12 11.41 6.75 -10.36
N TYR A 13 11.44 5.45 -10.08
CA TYR A 13 12.35 4.50 -10.71
C TYR A 13 11.62 3.32 -11.33
N THR A 14 11.97 2.98 -12.55
CA THR A 14 11.66 1.70 -13.18
C THR A 14 12.71 0.69 -12.73
N LYS A 15 12.26 -0.40 -12.09
CA LYS A 15 13.11 -1.46 -11.57
C LYS A 15 12.91 -2.71 -12.38
N VAL A 16 13.98 -3.42 -12.66
CA VAL A 16 13.95 -4.70 -13.38
C VAL A 16 14.69 -5.75 -12.58
N THR A 17 14.09 -6.94 -12.49
CA THR A 17 14.62 -8.08 -11.75
C THR A 17 14.61 -9.30 -12.64
N ALA A 18 15.74 -9.98 -12.75
CA ALA A 18 15.86 -11.27 -13.44
C ALA A 18 15.94 -12.38 -12.40
N ALA A 19 15.06 -13.38 -12.51
CA ALA A 19 15.02 -14.56 -11.66
C ALA A 19 15.08 -15.83 -12.49
N ASP A 20 15.83 -16.84 -12.03
CA ASP A 20 15.83 -18.18 -12.57
C ASP A 20 14.85 -19.05 -11.78
N VAL A 21 13.76 -19.46 -12.40
CA VAL A 21 12.72 -20.26 -11.72
C VAL A 21 13.10 -21.74 -11.61
N ASP A 22 13.99 -22.25 -12.45
CA ASP A 22 14.46 -23.63 -12.32
C ASP A 22 15.40 -23.80 -11.11
N GLU A 23 16.29 -22.82 -10.91
CA GLU A 23 17.29 -22.86 -9.83
C GLU A 23 16.85 -22.07 -8.58
N CYS A 24 15.65 -21.48 -8.59
CA CYS A 24 15.10 -20.69 -7.48
C CYS A 24 16.07 -19.63 -6.97
N ARG A 25 16.68 -18.85 -7.88
CA ARG A 25 17.68 -17.84 -7.52
C ARG A 25 17.47 -16.52 -8.25
N LEU A 26 17.90 -15.45 -7.61
CA LEU A 26 17.99 -14.13 -8.21
C LEU A 26 19.21 -14.08 -9.14
N LEU A 27 19.01 -13.67 -10.40
CA LEU A 27 20.10 -13.48 -11.37
C LEU A 27 20.68 -12.07 -11.29
N GLY A 28 19.85 -11.06 -11.07
CA GLY A 28 20.27 -9.68 -10.90
C GLY A 28 19.10 -8.70 -10.84
N THR A 29 19.40 -7.48 -10.39
CA THR A 29 18.47 -6.36 -10.35
C THR A 29 19.13 -5.11 -10.94
N ALA A 30 18.34 -4.24 -11.55
CA ALA A 30 18.79 -2.93 -11.98
C ALA A 30 17.62 -1.93 -11.93
N ASN A 31 17.95 -0.64 -11.91
CA ASN A 31 16.97 0.42 -11.96
C ASN A 31 17.42 1.58 -12.84
N ALA A 32 16.44 2.34 -13.35
CA ALA A 32 16.66 3.59 -14.03
C ALA A 32 15.53 4.56 -13.68
N TYR A 33 15.73 5.83 -13.92
CA TYR A 33 14.71 6.85 -13.68
C TYR A 33 13.47 6.60 -14.55
N THR A 34 12.28 6.72 -13.97
CA THR A 34 11.03 6.54 -14.71
C THR A 34 10.71 7.80 -15.51
N THR A 35 10.74 7.71 -16.84
CA THR A 35 10.51 8.83 -17.76
C THR A 35 9.02 9.01 -18.10
N VAL A 36 8.16 9.16 -17.08
CA VAL A 36 6.68 9.26 -17.25
C VAL A 36 6.28 10.47 -18.11
N GLN A 37 7.04 11.57 -18.04
CA GLN A 37 6.70 12.80 -18.77
C GLN A 37 7.05 12.74 -20.26
N SER A 38 7.92 11.84 -20.70
CA SER A 38 8.31 11.67 -22.09
C SER A 38 7.83 10.35 -22.69
N ASP A 39 8.54 9.26 -22.40
CA ASP A 39 8.18 7.90 -22.81
C ASP A 39 8.72 6.92 -21.76
N ILE A 40 7.84 6.17 -21.13
CA ILE A 40 8.17 5.18 -20.09
C ILE A 40 9.13 4.09 -20.60
N ASN A 41 9.15 3.86 -21.93
CA ASN A 41 10.03 2.88 -22.55
C ASN A 41 11.51 3.27 -22.47
N ASN A 42 11.83 4.57 -22.39
CA ASN A 42 13.23 5.02 -22.24
C ASN A 42 13.81 4.55 -20.91
N GLY A 43 13.10 4.79 -19.80
CA GLY A 43 13.52 4.32 -18.48
C GLY A 43 13.63 2.78 -18.41
N LEU A 44 12.70 2.07 -19.06
CA LEU A 44 12.77 0.61 -19.15
C LEU A 44 14.01 0.14 -19.94
N SER A 45 14.30 0.76 -21.08
CA SER A 45 15.48 0.43 -21.91
C SER A 45 16.78 0.63 -21.15
N ASP A 46 16.88 1.74 -20.42
CA ASP A 46 18.04 2.04 -19.57
C ASP A 46 18.19 1.02 -18.43
N ALA A 47 17.10 0.67 -17.76
CA ALA A 47 17.11 -0.35 -16.72
C ALA A 47 17.52 -1.72 -17.25
N LEU A 48 17.00 -2.13 -18.42
CA LEU A 48 17.38 -3.39 -19.08
C LEU A 48 18.85 -3.40 -19.51
N SER A 49 19.35 -2.29 -20.04
CA SER A 49 20.77 -2.15 -20.40
C SER A 49 21.69 -2.29 -19.20
N LYS A 50 21.28 -1.75 -18.04
CA LYS A 50 22.01 -1.92 -16.78
C LYS A 50 21.93 -3.36 -16.27
N LEU A 51 20.75 -4.00 -16.37
CA LEU A 51 20.58 -5.39 -15.99
C LEU A 51 21.48 -6.32 -16.83
N GLU A 52 21.54 -6.11 -18.15
CA GLU A 52 22.40 -6.88 -19.05
C GLU A 52 23.91 -6.77 -18.69
N LYS A 53 24.35 -5.61 -18.17
CA LYS A 53 25.73 -5.46 -17.66
C LYS A 53 26.00 -6.32 -16.41
N VAL A 54 24.98 -6.60 -15.61
CA VAL A 54 25.08 -7.40 -14.37
C VAL A 54 24.96 -8.89 -14.66
N THR A 55 23.99 -9.28 -15.51
CA THR A 55 23.61 -10.68 -15.73
C THR A 55 24.19 -11.28 -17.01
N GLY A 56 24.76 -10.46 -17.89
CA GLY A 56 24.95 -10.84 -19.29
C GLY A 56 23.62 -10.84 -20.06
N LYS A 57 23.69 -11.12 -21.34
CA LYS A 57 22.50 -11.21 -22.20
C LYS A 57 21.69 -12.45 -21.83
N LEU A 58 20.42 -12.23 -21.41
CA LEU A 58 19.47 -13.29 -21.08
C LEU A 58 18.33 -13.33 -22.10
N ASP A 59 17.90 -14.54 -22.45
CA ASP A 59 16.69 -14.74 -23.24
C ASP A 59 15.53 -15.09 -22.30
N PHE A 60 14.71 -14.10 -21.99
CA PHE A 60 13.63 -14.23 -21.01
C PHE A 60 12.45 -15.00 -21.60
N CYS A 61 12.09 -16.10 -20.93
CA CYS A 61 10.95 -16.94 -21.29
C CYS A 61 9.61 -16.22 -21.05
N GLU A 62 9.56 -15.45 -19.98
CA GLU A 62 8.35 -14.76 -19.54
C GLU A 62 8.71 -13.37 -18.98
N ARG A 63 7.76 -12.42 -19.08
CA ARG A 63 7.93 -11.04 -18.62
C ARG A 63 6.66 -10.59 -17.93
N TYR A 64 6.76 -10.15 -16.69
CA TYR A 64 5.65 -9.67 -15.86
C TYR A 64 5.91 -8.25 -15.40
N ALA A 65 4.85 -7.47 -15.18
CA ALA A 65 5.00 -6.10 -14.78
C ALA A 65 4.08 -5.70 -13.62
N ALA A 66 4.58 -4.81 -12.77
CA ALA A 66 3.79 -4.02 -11.84
C ALA A 66 3.92 -2.54 -12.19
N SER A 67 2.93 -1.74 -11.81
CA SER A 67 2.97 -0.30 -12.03
C SER A 67 2.35 0.49 -10.89
N SER A 68 3.10 1.47 -10.39
CA SER A 68 2.61 2.59 -9.58
C SER A 68 2.87 3.93 -10.26
N ALA A 69 3.31 3.88 -11.54
CA ALA A 69 3.61 5.08 -12.31
C ALA A 69 2.41 6.03 -12.39
N ALA A 70 2.71 7.33 -12.40
CA ALA A 70 1.73 8.42 -12.40
C ALA A 70 0.84 8.53 -11.15
N GLY A 71 1.39 8.23 -9.97
CA GLY A 71 0.73 8.51 -8.68
C GLY A 71 -0.25 7.44 -8.19
N GLY A 72 -0.27 6.26 -8.84
CA GLY A 72 -1.16 5.17 -8.48
C GLY A 72 -2.61 5.36 -8.95
N LEU A 73 -3.48 4.43 -8.57
CA LEU A 73 -4.91 4.44 -8.86
C LEU A 73 -5.63 5.36 -7.84
N ARG A 74 -6.16 6.48 -8.31
CA ARG A 74 -6.88 7.46 -7.48
C ARG A 74 -8.34 7.05 -7.34
N MET A 75 -8.77 6.75 -6.13
CA MET A 75 -10.13 6.30 -5.88
C MET A 75 -10.87 7.22 -4.91
N LEU A 76 -12.16 7.36 -5.17
CA LEU A 76 -13.15 7.83 -4.21
C LEU A 76 -14.09 6.67 -3.86
N ALA A 77 -14.61 6.68 -2.66
CA ALA A 77 -15.58 5.69 -2.22
C ALA A 77 -16.75 6.34 -1.48
N SER A 78 -17.91 5.73 -1.52
CA SER A 78 -19.04 6.12 -0.66
C SER A 78 -19.61 4.90 0.06
N GLY A 79 -20.12 5.10 1.27
CA GLY A 79 -20.77 4.09 2.07
C GLY A 79 -21.93 4.62 2.89
N LEU A 80 -22.71 3.74 3.52
CA LEU A 80 -23.87 4.15 4.33
C LEU A 80 -23.43 4.74 5.69
N VAL A 81 -22.48 4.08 6.36
CA VAL A 81 -22.05 4.42 7.73
C VAL A 81 -20.51 4.50 7.74
N PRO A 82 -19.93 5.55 8.35
CA PRO A 82 -18.48 5.79 8.33
C PRO A 82 -17.66 4.60 8.83
N GLU A 83 -17.99 4.05 10.00
CA GLU A 83 -17.25 3.00 10.68
C GLU A 83 -17.57 1.58 10.17
N LEU A 84 -18.43 1.46 9.17
CA LEU A 84 -18.89 0.18 8.62
C LEU A 84 -18.67 0.09 7.12
N THR A 85 -19.70 0.38 6.31
CA THR A 85 -19.63 0.22 4.85
C THR A 85 -18.65 1.16 4.17
N ALA A 86 -18.45 2.38 4.70
CA ALA A 86 -17.43 3.29 4.17
C ALA A 86 -16.02 2.80 4.52
N GLU A 87 -15.78 2.29 5.73
CA GLU A 87 -14.50 1.68 6.10
C GLU A 87 -14.24 0.37 5.32
N ALA A 88 -15.28 -0.46 5.10
CA ALA A 88 -15.16 -1.64 4.24
C ALA A 88 -14.76 -1.28 2.80
N ALA A 89 -15.33 -0.22 2.24
CA ALA A 89 -14.97 0.30 0.91
C ALA A 89 -13.51 0.76 0.86
N LYS A 90 -13.06 1.47 1.89
CA LYS A 90 -11.67 1.92 2.02
C LYS A 90 -10.71 0.74 2.11
N CYS A 91 -11.00 -0.25 2.95
CA CYS A 91 -10.20 -1.47 3.06
C CYS A 91 -10.09 -2.22 1.73
N ALA A 92 -11.20 -2.36 0.98
CA ALA A 92 -11.19 -2.99 -0.34
C ALA A 92 -10.30 -2.23 -1.33
N SER A 93 -10.43 -0.89 -1.38
CA SER A 93 -9.65 -0.03 -2.27
C SER A 93 -8.15 -0.08 -1.97
N LEU A 94 -7.76 0.07 -0.69
CA LEU A 94 -6.35 -0.01 -0.26
C LEU A 94 -5.76 -1.38 -0.53
N GLY A 95 -6.52 -2.44 -0.26
CA GLY A 95 -6.12 -3.82 -0.54
C GLY A 95 -6.02 -4.16 -2.03
N ALA A 96 -6.66 -3.40 -2.91
CA ALA A 96 -6.47 -3.49 -4.36
C ALA A 96 -5.26 -2.68 -4.87
N GLY A 97 -4.53 -2.01 -3.99
CA GLY A 97 -3.37 -1.19 -4.35
C GLY A 97 -3.70 0.25 -4.72
N ALA A 98 -4.93 0.69 -4.49
CA ALA A 98 -5.35 2.06 -4.79
C ALA A 98 -4.88 3.08 -3.74
N LYS A 99 -4.89 4.36 -4.14
CA LYS A 99 -4.82 5.52 -3.26
C LYS A 99 -6.24 6.05 -3.05
N VAL A 100 -6.78 5.88 -1.84
CA VAL A 100 -8.09 6.43 -1.50
C VAL A 100 -7.93 7.90 -1.15
N LEU A 101 -8.48 8.78 -1.98
CA LEU A 101 -8.39 10.23 -1.80
C LEU A 101 -9.39 10.72 -0.75
N LYS A 102 -10.63 10.19 -0.83
CA LYS A 102 -11.68 10.49 0.15
C LYS A 102 -12.70 9.35 0.20
N THR A 103 -13.29 9.17 1.36
CA THR A 103 -14.42 8.26 1.57
C THR A 103 -15.59 9.08 2.12
N TYR A 104 -16.71 9.03 1.41
CA TYR A 104 -17.94 9.67 1.80
C TYR A 104 -18.82 8.71 2.60
N ALA A 105 -19.58 9.25 3.53
CA ALA A 105 -20.57 8.48 4.28
C ALA A 105 -21.95 9.16 4.17
N PHE A 106 -23.00 8.36 4.29
CA PHE A 106 -24.38 8.82 4.13
C PHE A 106 -24.73 9.21 2.68
N LYS A 107 -25.76 10.02 2.52
CA LYS A 107 -26.21 10.55 1.24
C LYS A 107 -25.27 11.67 0.80
N LEU A 108 -24.78 11.59 -0.41
CA LEU A 108 -23.99 12.65 -1.05
C LEU A 108 -24.85 13.91 -1.19
N ASN A 109 -24.26 15.05 -0.90
CA ASN A 109 -24.87 16.38 -1.06
C ASN A 109 -24.26 17.10 -2.29
N GLU A 110 -24.68 18.34 -2.53
CA GLU A 110 -24.22 19.16 -3.68
C GLU A 110 -22.72 19.47 -3.58
N ASP A 111 -22.21 19.78 -2.37
CA ASP A 111 -20.79 20.05 -2.15
C ASP A 111 -19.93 18.80 -2.42
N ASP A 112 -20.40 17.62 -2.01
CA ASP A 112 -19.73 16.35 -2.31
C ASP A 112 -19.73 16.08 -3.82
N ALA A 113 -20.82 16.39 -4.52
CA ALA A 113 -20.93 16.22 -5.98
C ALA A 113 -19.91 17.11 -6.71
N ASP A 114 -19.81 18.38 -6.31
CA ASP A 114 -18.84 19.32 -6.88
C ASP A 114 -17.40 18.89 -6.60
N GLU A 115 -17.12 18.41 -5.41
CA GLU A 115 -15.80 17.87 -5.05
C GLU A 115 -15.44 16.62 -5.87
N ILE A 116 -16.35 15.66 -6.02
CA ILE A 116 -16.15 14.46 -6.84
C ILE A 116 -15.84 14.86 -8.28
N LYS A 117 -16.59 15.81 -8.84
CA LYS A 117 -16.37 16.32 -10.19
C LYS A 117 -15.01 17.02 -10.32
N ALA A 118 -14.60 17.82 -9.34
CA ALA A 118 -13.31 18.51 -9.33
C ALA A 118 -12.13 17.53 -9.22
N ILE A 119 -12.25 16.50 -8.38
CA ILE A 119 -11.23 15.47 -8.20
C ILE A 119 -11.11 14.61 -9.47
N ASN A 120 -12.20 14.27 -10.11
CA ASN A 120 -12.27 13.36 -11.26
C ASN A 120 -11.43 12.10 -11.03
N PRO A 121 -11.91 11.15 -10.19
CA PRO A 121 -11.15 9.98 -9.81
C PRO A 121 -10.96 9.00 -10.98
N ASP A 122 -10.00 8.09 -10.85
CA ASP A 122 -9.82 7.01 -11.83
C ASP A 122 -10.91 5.94 -11.68
N ILE A 123 -11.41 5.72 -10.47
CA ILE A 123 -12.53 4.80 -10.14
C ILE A 123 -13.32 5.38 -8.98
N PHE A 124 -14.65 5.25 -9.02
CA PHE A 124 -15.53 5.50 -7.87
C PHE A 124 -16.11 4.17 -7.35
N LEU A 125 -15.98 3.93 -6.04
CA LEU A 125 -16.55 2.75 -5.39
C LEU A 125 -17.87 3.12 -4.70
N LEU A 126 -18.99 2.69 -5.27
CA LEU A 126 -20.33 2.96 -4.76
C LEU A 126 -20.81 1.80 -3.90
N VAL A 127 -20.76 2.00 -2.58
CA VAL A 127 -21.16 1.02 -1.58
C VAL A 127 -22.35 1.55 -0.77
N GLY A 128 -23.12 0.67 -0.18
CA GLY A 128 -24.17 1.06 0.76
C GLY A 128 -25.10 -0.07 1.13
N GLY A 129 -25.33 -0.21 2.44
CA GLY A 129 -26.20 -1.22 3.03
C GLY A 129 -25.67 -2.66 2.98
N THR A 130 -26.11 -3.46 3.94
CA THR A 130 -25.99 -4.92 3.89
C THR A 130 -27.03 -5.50 2.95
N ASP A 131 -26.89 -6.77 2.54
CA ASP A 131 -27.87 -7.42 1.68
C ASP A 131 -29.24 -7.52 2.35
N GLY A 132 -30.26 -7.00 1.67
CA GLY A 132 -31.62 -6.88 2.22
C GLY A 132 -31.81 -5.74 3.22
N GLY A 133 -30.76 -4.95 3.51
CA GLY A 133 -30.82 -3.76 4.36
C GLY A 133 -31.18 -2.49 3.60
N ASN A 134 -30.64 -1.34 4.07
CA ASN A 134 -30.92 -0.03 3.47
C ASN A 134 -30.56 0.04 1.99
N THR A 135 -31.48 0.50 1.17
CA THR A 135 -31.33 0.73 -0.27
C THR A 135 -31.33 2.22 -0.62
N ASP A 136 -31.97 3.08 0.22
CA ASP A 136 -32.22 4.48 -0.12
C ASP A 136 -30.93 5.30 -0.29
N CYS A 137 -29.94 5.01 0.54
CA CYS A 137 -28.66 5.74 0.48
C CYS A 137 -27.90 5.46 -0.82
N ILE A 138 -27.73 4.20 -1.17
CA ILE A 138 -26.97 3.81 -2.37
C ILE A 138 -27.70 4.24 -3.66
N LEU A 139 -29.03 4.19 -3.67
CA LEU A 139 -29.84 4.67 -4.81
C LEU A 139 -29.74 6.18 -4.96
N HIS A 140 -29.81 6.95 -3.86
CA HIS A 140 -29.59 8.38 -3.88
C HIS A 140 -28.20 8.71 -4.43
N ASN A 141 -27.16 8.05 -3.93
CA ASN A 141 -25.79 8.28 -4.36
C ASN A 141 -25.57 7.89 -5.84
N ALA A 142 -26.27 6.85 -6.34
CA ALA A 142 -26.27 6.51 -7.75
C ALA A 142 -26.86 7.63 -8.61
N HIS A 143 -27.96 8.26 -8.21
CA HIS A 143 -28.53 9.42 -8.91
C HIS A 143 -27.54 10.60 -8.94
N VAL A 144 -26.94 10.96 -7.80
CA VAL A 144 -25.94 12.02 -7.74
C VAL A 144 -24.78 11.73 -8.70
N LEU A 145 -24.27 10.50 -8.73
CA LEU A 145 -23.21 10.11 -9.64
C LEU A 145 -23.64 10.15 -11.12
N ALA A 146 -24.87 9.82 -11.43
CA ALA A 146 -25.40 9.93 -12.81
C ALA A 146 -25.43 11.40 -13.26
N ASP A 147 -25.83 12.32 -12.37
CA ASP A 147 -25.94 13.74 -12.65
C ASP A 147 -24.60 14.46 -12.77
N ILE A 148 -23.57 14.03 -12.01
CA ILE A 148 -22.24 14.65 -12.06
C ILE A 148 -21.60 14.57 -13.46
N GLY A 149 -21.87 13.52 -14.23
CA GLY A 149 -21.13 13.23 -15.46
C GLY A 149 -19.69 12.74 -15.18
N GLY A 150 -18.84 12.76 -16.22
CA GLY A 150 -17.43 12.31 -16.14
C GLY A 150 -17.21 10.87 -16.60
N ASP A 151 -15.96 10.52 -16.95
CA ASP A 151 -15.61 9.25 -17.61
C ASP A 151 -15.08 8.18 -16.63
N PHE A 152 -15.16 8.41 -15.32
CA PHE A 152 -14.70 7.41 -14.35
C PHE A 152 -15.70 6.27 -14.23
N PRO A 153 -15.25 4.99 -14.23
CA PRO A 153 -16.08 3.85 -13.96
C PRO A 153 -16.56 3.84 -12.51
N VAL A 154 -17.73 3.23 -12.31
CA VAL A 154 -18.30 2.97 -10.99
C VAL A 154 -18.25 1.46 -10.73
N ILE A 155 -17.56 1.07 -9.66
CA ILE A 155 -17.64 -0.31 -9.14
C ILE A 155 -18.70 -0.32 -8.05
N LEU A 156 -19.60 -1.31 -8.12
CA LEU A 156 -20.82 -1.40 -7.32
C LEU A 156 -20.82 -2.67 -6.45
N PRO A 157 -20.07 -2.72 -5.32
CA PRO A 157 -20.09 -3.81 -4.35
C PRO A 157 -21.07 -3.53 -3.22
N GLY A 158 -22.30 -3.17 -3.57
CA GLY A 158 -23.31 -2.75 -2.61
C GLY A 158 -24.40 -3.79 -2.37
N ASN A 159 -25.45 -3.36 -1.68
CA ASN A 159 -26.62 -4.17 -1.37
C ASN A 159 -27.22 -4.79 -2.64
N ARG A 160 -27.21 -6.13 -2.73
CA ARG A 160 -27.71 -6.89 -3.89
C ARG A 160 -29.14 -6.53 -4.30
N ASN A 161 -29.97 -6.06 -3.36
CA ASN A 161 -31.36 -5.68 -3.63
C ASN A 161 -31.45 -4.33 -4.37
N ALA A 162 -30.42 -3.49 -4.31
CA ALA A 162 -30.35 -2.20 -4.99
C ALA A 162 -29.56 -2.24 -6.32
N VAL A 163 -28.69 -3.22 -6.51
CA VAL A 163 -27.70 -3.27 -7.61
C VAL A 163 -28.36 -3.06 -8.98
N ARG A 164 -29.40 -3.78 -9.32
CA ARG A 164 -30.09 -3.66 -10.62
C ARG A 164 -30.74 -2.29 -10.83
N GLN A 165 -31.15 -1.62 -9.78
CA GLN A 165 -31.72 -0.29 -9.87
C GLN A 165 -30.59 0.76 -10.01
N CYS A 166 -29.50 0.60 -9.28
CA CYS A 166 -28.31 1.43 -9.45
C CYS A 166 -27.75 1.34 -10.88
N GLU A 167 -27.68 0.13 -11.46
CA GLU A 167 -27.23 -0.11 -12.83
C GLU A 167 -28.09 0.66 -13.85
N ARG A 168 -29.42 0.65 -13.68
CA ARG A 168 -30.34 1.44 -14.52
C ARG A 168 -30.18 2.93 -14.34
N ILE A 169 -29.98 3.41 -13.12
CA ILE A 169 -29.75 4.84 -12.83
C ILE A 169 -28.45 5.32 -13.48
N LEU A 170 -27.42 4.48 -13.47
CA LEU A 170 -26.11 4.75 -14.02
C LEU A 170 -25.98 4.36 -15.51
N GLU A 171 -27.13 4.15 -16.22
CA GLU A 171 -27.12 3.81 -17.64
C GLU A 171 -26.33 4.87 -18.43
N GLY A 172 -25.43 4.40 -19.30
CA GLY A 172 -24.49 5.27 -20.04
C GLY A 172 -23.14 5.44 -19.40
N ARG A 173 -22.93 4.96 -18.16
CA ARG A 173 -21.61 4.89 -17.51
C ARG A 173 -21.03 3.48 -17.59
N GLU A 174 -19.71 3.40 -17.48
CA GLU A 174 -19.02 2.13 -17.24
C GLU A 174 -19.29 1.69 -15.79
N VAL A 175 -20.11 0.64 -15.61
CA VAL A 175 -20.47 0.09 -14.29
C VAL A 175 -20.00 -1.35 -14.19
N HIS A 176 -19.32 -1.65 -13.09
CA HIS A 176 -18.82 -2.98 -12.75
C HIS A 176 -19.51 -3.48 -11.48
N ILE A 177 -20.20 -4.60 -11.58
CA ILE A 177 -20.97 -5.19 -10.47
C ILE A 177 -20.14 -6.32 -9.87
N CYS A 178 -20.00 -6.30 -8.56
CA CYS A 178 -19.43 -7.41 -7.81
C CYS A 178 -20.21 -7.68 -6.51
N GLU A 179 -19.82 -8.72 -5.79
CA GLU A 179 -20.45 -9.06 -4.52
C GLU A 179 -20.30 -7.93 -3.50
N ASN A 180 -21.32 -7.81 -2.62
CA ASN A 180 -21.33 -6.79 -1.58
C ASN A 180 -20.08 -6.90 -0.68
N VAL A 181 -19.39 -5.79 -0.49
CA VAL A 181 -18.18 -5.69 0.37
C VAL A 181 -18.50 -5.96 1.84
N MET A 182 -19.77 -5.78 2.26
CA MET A 182 -20.27 -6.12 3.58
C MET A 182 -21.68 -6.73 3.48
N PRO A 183 -21.80 -8.01 3.07
CA PRO A 183 -23.10 -8.64 2.84
C PRO A 183 -23.94 -8.81 4.11
N LYS A 184 -23.28 -8.92 5.28
CA LYS A 184 -23.89 -8.97 6.61
C LYS A 184 -23.17 -8.02 7.54
N PHE A 185 -23.89 -7.52 8.54
CA PHE A 185 -23.31 -6.64 9.56
C PHE A 185 -22.05 -7.26 10.18
N GLY A 186 -20.95 -6.53 10.17
CA GLY A 186 -19.68 -6.96 10.74
C GLY A 186 -18.90 -8.01 9.92
N THR A 187 -19.41 -8.41 8.74
CA THR A 187 -18.75 -9.41 7.89
C THR A 187 -18.17 -8.72 6.66
N LEU A 188 -16.86 -8.66 6.57
CA LEU A 188 -16.15 -8.13 5.40
C LEU A 188 -16.05 -9.20 4.30
N ASN A 189 -16.32 -8.78 3.04
CA ASN A 189 -16.16 -9.57 1.82
C ASN A 189 -15.45 -8.69 0.78
N ILE A 190 -14.19 -8.35 1.04
CA ILE A 190 -13.44 -7.36 0.25
C ILE A 190 -12.78 -7.96 -1.00
N GLU A 191 -12.50 -9.26 -1.03
CA GLU A 191 -11.73 -9.90 -2.12
C GLU A 191 -12.37 -9.76 -3.52
N PRO A 192 -13.71 -9.96 -3.70
CA PRO A 192 -14.34 -9.75 -5.00
C PRO A 192 -14.19 -8.31 -5.50
N THR A 193 -14.35 -7.34 -4.59
CA THR A 193 -14.16 -5.91 -4.91
C THR A 193 -12.72 -5.60 -5.28
N GLN A 194 -11.75 -6.14 -4.56
CA GLN A 194 -10.32 -5.97 -4.87
C GLN A 194 -9.98 -6.52 -6.25
N LYS A 195 -10.53 -7.67 -6.62
CA LYS A 195 -10.34 -8.26 -7.93
C LYS A 195 -10.89 -7.35 -9.03
N GLU A 196 -12.11 -6.86 -8.87
CA GLU A 196 -12.74 -5.97 -9.85
C GLU A 196 -11.98 -4.65 -10.01
N ILE A 197 -11.56 -4.03 -8.90
CA ILE A 197 -10.72 -2.82 -8.94
C ILE A 197 -9.45 -3.06 -9.76
N ARG A 198 -8.78 -4.20 -9.55
CA ARG A 198 -7.56 -4.55 -10.30
C ARG A 198 -7.83 -4.75 -11.79
N GLU A 199 -8.93 -5.38 -12.16
CA GLU A 199 -9.31 -5.60 -13.57
C GLU A 199 -9.60 -4.27 -14.29
N VAL A 200 -10.34 -3.38 -13.65
CA VAL A 200 -10.63 -2.03 -14.19
C VAL A 200 -9.34 -1.21 -14.32
N PHE A 201 -8.48 -1.26 -13.30
CA PHE A 201 -7.18 -0.60 -13.32
C PHE A 201 -6.32 -1.06 -14.51
N LEU A 202 -6.25 -2.37 -14.75
CA LEU A 202 -5.46 -2.93 -15.86
C LEU A 202 -5.95 -2.45 -17.21
N LYS A 203 -7.27 -2.47 -17.43
CA LYS A 203 -7.87 -1.97 -18.68
C LYS A 203 -7.50 -0.50 -18.93
N ARG A 204 -7.58 0.34 -17.89
CA ARG A 204 -7.33 1.78 -18.02
C ARG A 204 -5.87 2.15 -18.15
N ILE A 205 -4.97 1.51 -17.41
CA ILE A 205 -3.52 1.78 -17.53
C ILE A 205 -2.98 1.36 -18.89
N VAL A 206 -3.39 0.22 -19.39
CA VAL A 206 -2.97 -0.23 -20.72
C VAL A 206 -3.43 0.75 -21.81
N GLN A 207 -4.63 1.33 -21.67
CA GLN A 207 -5.18 2.26 -22.66
C GLN A 207 -4.62 3.69 -22.54
N ALA A 208 -4.37 4.19 -21.34
CA ALA A 208 -4.16 5.63 -21.11
C ALA A 208 -2.70 6.10 -21.16
N LYS A 209 -1.69 5.24 -21.01
CA LYS A 209 -0.32 5.67 -20.69
C LYS A 209 0.78 5.25 -21.66
N GLY A 210 0.44 5.00 -22.93
CA GLY A 210 1.47 4.60 -23.91
C GLY A 210 2.14 3.26 -23.59
N LEU A 211 1.62 2.53 -22.59
CA LEU A 211 2.04 1.18 -22.23
C LEU A 211 1.68 0.14 -23.31
N THR A 212 1.00 0.55 -24.39
CA THR A 212 0.68 -0.30 -25.53
C THR A 212 1.93 -0.97 -26.12
N LYS A 213 3.05 -0.22 -26.23
CA LYS A 213 4.34 -0.82 -26.67
C LYS A 213 4.99 -1.66 -25.59
N ALA A 214 4.87 -1.26 -24.31
CA ALA A 214 5.36 -2.07 -23.19
C ALA A 214 4.48 -3.32 -23.00
N SER A 215 3.17 -3.27 -23.23
CA SER A 215 2.28 -4.43 -23.16
C SER A 215 2.58 -5.51 -24.21
N GLU A 216 3.14 -5.13 -25.36
CA GLU A 216 3.65 -6.10 -26.35
C GLU A 216 4.89 -6.87 -25.86
N LEU A 217 5.64 -6.28 -24.91
CA LEU A 217 6.82 -6.90 -24.29
C LEU A 217 6.46 -7.76 -23.08
N ILE A 218 5.24 -7.64 -22.53
CA ILE A 218 4.81 -8.30 -21.30
C ILE A 218 4.01 -9.56 -21.64
N SER A 219 4.40 -10.69 -21.06
CA SER A 219 3.79 -12.00 -21.35
C SER A 219 2.47 -12.27 -20.62
N GLY A 220 1.89 -11.28 -19.94
CA GLY A 220 0.55 -11.44 -19.40
C GLY A 220 0.24 -10.91 -18.01
N ILE A 221 1.09 -11.02 -16.99
CA ILE A 221 0.74 -10.55 -15.63
C ILE A 221 1.12 -9.10 -15.48
N MET A 222 0.12 -8.26 -15.19
CA MET A 222 0.31 -6.87 -14.79
C MET A 222 -0.56 -6.59 -13.57
N MET A 223 -0.04 -5.86 -12.58
CA MET A 223 -0.81 -5.45 -11.41
C MET A 223 -0.29 -4.14 -10.80
N PRO A 224 -1.06 -3.48 -9.92
CA PRO A 224 -0.53 -2.36 -9.13
C PRO A 224 0.66 -2.81 -8.29
N THR A 225 1.73 -2.00 -8.22
CA THR A 225 2.92 -2.31 -7.38
C THR A 225 2.54 -2.63 -5.94
N PRO A 226 1.63 -1.89 -5.26
CA PRO A 226 1.23 -2.25 -3.91
C PRO A 226 0.54 -3.61 -3.81
N SER A 227 -0.19 -4.03 -4.84
CA SER A 227 -0.81 -5.38 -4.89
C SER A 227 0.25 -6.46 -4.99
N ALA A 228 1.31 -6.23 -5.78
CA ALA A 228 2.45 -7.14 -5.87
C ALA A 228 3.15 -7.26 -4.50
N VAL A 229 3.39 -6.13 -3.82
CA VAL A 229 3.97 -6.15 -2.46
C VAL A 229 3.07 -6.92 -1.48
N MET A 230 1.75 -6.72 -1.52
CA MET A 230 0.81 -7.47 -0.66
C MET A 230 0.87 -8.97 -0.94
N ALA A 231 0.92 -9.39 -2.23
CA ALA A 231 1.06 -10.80 -2.61
C ALA A 231 2.36 -11.40 -2.07
N ALA A 232 3.49 -10.68 -2.18
CA ALA A 232 4.76 -11.10 -1.61
C ALA A 232 4.69 -11.23 -0.08
N MET A 233 4.09 -10.27 0.62
CA MET A 233 3.96 -10.30 2.09
C MET A 233 3.07 -11.44 2.55
N LYS A 234 1.95 -11.68 1.86
CA LYS A 234 1.08 -12.85 2.10
C LYS A 234 1.86 -14.15 1.97
N LEU A 235 2.52 -14.33 0.83
CA LEU A 235 3.31 -15.53 0.57
C LEU A 235 4.44 -15.72 1.59
N LEU A 236 5.13 -14.64 1.95
CA LEU A 236 6.21 -14.69 2.94
C LEU A 236 5.70 -15.08 4.34
N ALA A 237 4.50 -14.61 4.72
CA ALA A 237 3.88 -14.94 5.99
C ALA A 237 3.34 -16.37 6.05
N GLU A 238 2.54 -16.74 5.06
CA GLU A 238 1.81 -18.01 5.05
C GLU A 238 2.66 -19.18 4.53
N GLY A 239 3.51 -18.91 3.54
CA GLY A 239 4.23 -19.94 2.81
C GLY A 239 3.39 -20.57 1.70
N THR A 240 3.75 -21.78 1.36
CA THR A 240 3.09 -22.64 0.37
C THR A 240 2.82 -24.00 0.99
N ASP A 241 2.16 -24.88 0.26
CA ASP A 241 1.93 -26.28 0.70
C ASP A 241 3.23 -27.04 0.99
N ASN A 242 4.33 -26.67 0.29
CA ASN A 242 5.63 -27.35 0.39
C ASN A 242 6.66 -26.58 1.24
N SER A 243 6.44 -25.30 1.52
CA SER A 243 7.41 -24.47 2.22
C SER A 243 6.74 -23.52 3.20
N ARG A 244 6.98 -23.76 4.51
CA ARG A 244 6.39 -22.94 5.58
C ARG A 244 6.80 -21.48 5.47
N GLY A 245 5.85 -20.56 5.65
CA GLY A 245 6.11 -19.12 5.75
C GLY A 245 6.81 -18.72 7.06
N LEU A 246 7.05 -17.44 7.23
CA LEU A 246 7.69 -16.86 8.41
C LEU A 246 6.72 -16.58 9.57
N GLY A 247 5.42 -16.79 9.36
CA GLY A 247 4.35 -16.40 10.29
C GLY A 247 3.92 -14.94 10.11
N GLU A 248 3.13 -14.44 11.05
CA GLU A 248 2.64 -13.07 11.03
C GLU A 248 3.77 -12.05 10.94
N LEU A 249 3.57 -11.03 10.11
CA LEU A 249 4.58 -10.00 9.84
C LEU A 249 3.98 -8.61 9.63
N VAL A 250 4.83 -7.60 9.81
CA VAL A 250 4.60 -6.22 9.37
C VAL A 250 5.68 -5.86 8.36
N ALA A 251 5.33 -5.09 7.34
CA ALA A 251 6.31 -4.53 6.40
C ALA A 251 6.12 -3.02 6.27
N VAL A 252 7.22 -2.29 6.09
CA VAL A 252 7.23 -0.84 5.91
C VAL A 252 8.05 -0.51 4.68
N ASP A 253 7.45 0.25 3.76
CA ASP A 253 8.10 0.81 2.58
C ASP A 253 8.12 2.34 2.69
N VAL A 254 9.30 2.92 2.91
CA VAL A 254 9.48 4.37 3.02
C VAL A 254 9.95 4.93 1.69
N GLY A 255 9.02 5.55 0.97
CA GLY A 255 9.27 6.20 -0.31
C GLY A 255 9.56 7.70 -0.19
N GLY A 256 9.85 8.31 -1.34
CA GLY A 256 10.05 9.76 -1.42
C GLY A 256 8.76 10.57 -1.23
N ALA A 257 7.62 10.04 -1.65
CA ALA A 257 6.32 10.72 -1.59
C ALA A 257 5.38 10.16 -0.51
N THR A 258 5.41 8.85 -0.27
CA THR A 258 4.50 8.15 0.65
C THR A 258 5.25 7.12 1.47
N THR A 259 4.67 6.74 2.60
CA THR A 259 5.08 5.56 3.36
C THR A 259 3.93 4.56 3.39
N ASP A 260 4.21 3.36 2.94
CA ASP A 260 3.26 2.25 2.91
C ASP A 260 3.55 1.28 4.05
N VAL A 261 2.52 0.84 4.75
CA VAL A 261 2.62 -0.19 5.79
C VAL A 261 1.69 -1.34 5.44
N TYR A 262 2.23 -2.54 5.54
CA TYR A 262 1.51 -3.79 5.29
C TYR A 262 1.57 -4.65 6.55
N SER A 263 0.48 -5.34 6.88
CA SER A 263 0.49 -6.36 7.92
C SER A 263 -0.26 -7.61 7.47
N VAL A 264 0.33 -8.74 7.74
CA VAL A 264 -0.29 -10.06 7.61
C VAL A 264 -0.36 -10.63 9.01
N ALA A 265 -1.48 -10.45 9.66
CA ALA A 265 -1.69 -10.83 11.06
C ALA A 265 -3.18 -10.87 11.39
N ASN A 266 -3.57 -11.68 12.37
CA ASN A 266 -4.95 -11.75 12.83
C ASN A 266 -5.41 -10.43 13.48
N GLY A 267 -4.60 -9.90 14.39
CA GLY A 267 -4.82 -8.61 15.04
C GLY A 267 -6.05 -8.49 15.95
N MET A 268 -6.71 -9.60 16.25
CA MET A 268 -7.86 -9.63 17.17
C MET A 268 -7.42 -9.49 18.63
N PRO A 269 -8.30 -9.00 19.53
CA PRO A 269 -8.01 -8.93 20.94
C PRO A 269 -7.56 -10.27 21.52
N THR A 270 -6.51 -10.26 22.31
CA THR A 270 -5.96 -11.48 22.92
C THR A 270 -6.31 -11.62 24.39
N ASP A 271 -6.79 -10.56 25.04
CA ASP A 271 -7.31 -10.59 26.44
C ASP A 271 -8.84 -10.66 26.38
N PRO A 272 -9.48 -11.62 27.08
CA PRO A 272 -10.94 -11.75 27.14
C PRO A 272 -11.67 -10.50 27.68
N ARG A 273 -10.98 -9.62 28.40
CA ARG A 273 -11.51 -8.35 28.90
C ARG A 273 -11.44 -7.22 27.88
N THR A 274 -10.93 -7.48 26.67
CA THR A 274 -10.80 -6.49 25.62
C THR A 274 -11.93 -6.65 24.62
N MET A 275 -12.69 -5.58 24.43
CA MET A 275 -13.76 -5.51 23.43
C MET A 275 -13.21 -4.85 22.16
N LEU A 276 -13.53 -5.40 21.00
CA LEU A 276 -13.22 -4.77 19.72
C LEU A 276 -14.27 -3.70 19.38
N LYS A 277 -13.83 -2.50 19.08
CA LYS A 277 -14.67 -1.41 18.58
C LYS A 277 -14.48 -1.27 17.07
N GLY A 278 -15.59 -1.23 16.33
CA GLY A 278 -15.60 -1.14 14.88
C GLY A 278 -15.57 -2.50 14.19
N LEU A 279 -15.17 -2.52 12.92
CA LEU A 279 -15.04 -3.75 12.14
C LEU A 279 -13.74 -4.48 12.51
N PRO A 280 -13.73 -5.82 12.44
CA PRO A 280 -12.50 -6.57 12.42
C PRO A 280 -11.63 -6.11 11.24
N GLU A 281 -10.35 -5.87 11.51
CA GLU A 281 -9.41 -5.52 10.46
C GLU A 281 -9.11 -6.71 9.54
N PRO A 282 -8.90 -6.50 8.23
CA PRO A 282 -8.54 -7.58 7.33
C PRO A 282 -7.24 -8.28 7.77
N TYR A 283 -7.16 -9.62 7.59
CA TYR A 283 -5.95 -10.38 7.88
C TYR A 283 -4.73 -9.81 7.14
N ILE A 284 -4.92 -9.46 5.87
CA ILE A 284 -3.93 -8.73 5.07
C ILE A 284 -4.42 -7.29 4.99
N LYS A 285 -3.71 -6.37 5.65
CA LYS A 285 -4.03 -4.94 5.69
C LYS A 285 -2.90 -4.13 5.08
N ARG A 286 -3.26 -3.10 4.31
CA ARG A 286 -2.37 -2.03 3.84
C ARG A 286 -2.90 -0.67 4.28
N THR A 287 -2.00 0.21 4.69
CA THR A 287 -2.26 1.66 4.81
C THR A 287 -1.22 2.43 4.01
N VAL A 288 -1.62 3.60 3.55
CA VAL A 288 -0.75 4.52 2.81
C VAL A 288 -0.79 5.87 3.52
N GLU A 289 0.37 6.30 3.97
CA GLU A 289 0.54 7.63 4.52
C GLU A 289 0.99 8.56 3.40
N GLY A 290 0.02 9.24 2.78
CA GLY A 290 0.26 10.12 1.64
C GLY A 290 0.95 11.42 2.01
N ASP A 291 0.93 11.77 3.29
CA ASP A 291 1.57 12.93 3.90
C ASP A 291 2.96 12.62 4.48
N ILE A 292 3.39 11.35 4.51
CA ILE A 292 4.67 10.92 5.09
C ILE A 292 5.56 10.38 3.99
N GLY A 293 6.53 11.18 3.55
CA GLY A 293 7.50 10.79 2.54
C GLY A 293 8.79 11.57 2.64
N MET A 294 9.91 10.95 2.31
CA MET A 294 11.26 11.45 2.59
C MET A 294 11.66 12.68 1.76
N ARG A 295 10.91 13.04 0.71
CA ARG A 295 11.20 14.19 -0.17
C ARG A 295 9.94 15.00 -0.48
N TYR A 296 9.03 14.47 -1.28
CA TYR A 296 7.83 15.20 -1.73
C TYR A 296 6.87 15.53 -0.59
N SER A 297 6.78 14.67 0.44
CA SER A 297 5.93 14.84 1.62
C SER A 297 6.73 14.99 2.92
N ILE A 298 7.96 15.50 2.83
CA ILE A 298 8.85 15.66 3.98
C ILE A 298 8.26 16.56 5.07
N ARG A 299 7.46 17.57 4.70
CA ARG A 299 6.79 18.46 5.63
C ARG A 299 5.78 17.74 6.50
N GLY A 300 5.07 16.76 5.97
CA GLY A 300 4.15 15.97 6.76
C GLY A 300 4.84 15.13 7.85
N ILE A 301 6.11 14.73 7.66
CA ILE A 301 6.90 14.13 8.75
C ILE A 301 7.14 15.15 9.85
N VAL A 302 7.47 16.39 9.49
CA VAL A 302 7.69 17.49 10.45
C VAL A 302 6.42 17.83 11.20
N ASP A 303 5.28 17.91 10.50
CA ASP A 303 3.97 18.19 11.10
C ASP A 303 3.54 17.10 12.08
N ALA A 304 3.83 15.83 11.76
CA ALA A 304 3.48 14.69 12.60
C ALA A 304 4.40 14.50 13.81
N ALA A 305 5.70 14.73 13.66
CA ALA A 305 6.70 14.44 14.70
C ALA A 305 7.16 15.66 15.50
N GLY A 306 7.05 16.85 14.91
CA GLY A 306 7.59 18.11 15.42
C GLY A 306 9.08 18.30 15.10
N ILE A 307 9.45 19.50 14.63
CA ILE A 307 10.82 19.85 14.27
C ILE A 307 11.81 19.60 15.41
N LYS A 308 11.41 19.92 16.64
CA LYS A 308 12.22 19.72 17.84
C LYS A 308 12.66 18.26 18.02
N THR A 309 11.70 17.32 17.89
CA THR A 309 11.99 15.89 18.03
C THR A 309 12.98 15.40 16.95
N ILE A 310 12.81 15.88 15.71
CA ILE A 310 13.67 15.53 14.57
C ILE A 310 15.07 16.09 14.80
N ALA A 311 15.18 17.35 15.20
CA ALA A 311 16.47 18.02 15.47
C ALA A 311 17.24 17.37 16.62
N GLU A 312 16.55 17.04 17.73
CA GLU A 312 17.13 16.31 18.86
C GLU A 312 17.66 14.94 18.43
N LEU A 313 16.90 14.21 17.61
CA LEU A 313 17.30 12.89 17.12
C LEU A 313 18.49 12.95 16.15
N ALA A 314 18.56 14.00 15.34
CA ALA A 314 19.66 14.27 14.42
C ALA A 314 20.89 14.88 15.11
N GLY A 315 20.77 15.32 16.37
CA GLY A 315 21.85 15.98 17.11
C GLY A 315 22.24 17.35 16.57
N MET A 316 21.24 18.16 16.18
CA MET A 316 21.43 19.51 15.65
C MET A 316 20.41 20.51 16.18
N SER A 317 20.58 21.81 15.86
CA SER A 317 19.59 22.83 16.22
C SER A 317 18.35 22.75 15.33
N GLU A 318 17.19 23.18 15.85
CA GLU A 318 15.94 23.25 15.08
C GLU A 318 16.09 24.11 13.82
N ALA A 319 16.79 25.24 13.91
CA ALA A 319 17.04 26.13 12.77
C ALA A 319 17.85 25.45 11.66
N ARG A 320 18.85 24.65 12.03
CA ARG A 320 19.67 23.91 11.06
C ARG A 320 18.89 22.74 10.44
N ALA A 321 18.12 22.01 11.23
CA ALA A 321 17.23 20.96 10.73
C ALA A 321 16.23 21.53 9.71
N GLU A 322 15.62 22.69 10.01
CA GLU A 322 14.66 23.35 9.12
C GLU A 322 15.28 23.80 7.80
N GLU A 323 16.52 24.32 7.83
CA GLU A 323 17.28 24.69 6.64
C GLU A 323 17.50 23.49 5.71
N ILE A 324 17.99 22.35 6.25
CA ILE A 324 18.25 21.14 5.45
C ILE A 324 16.93 20.52 4.94
N ILE A 325 15.88 20.49 5.76
CA ILE A 325 14.54 20.02 5.34
C ILE A 325 14.00 20.87 4.19
N SER A 326 14.16 22.20 4.26
CA SER A 326 13.77 23.10 3.17
C SER A 326 14.56 22.84 1.89
N MET A 327 15.85 22.55 2.01
CA MET A 327 16.70 22.17 0.89
C MET A 327 16.26 20.85 0.23
N PHE A 328 15.94 19.82 1.02
CA PHE A 328 15.42 18.54 0.51
C PHE A 328 14.02 18.67 -0.11
N ALA A 329 13.15 19.51 0.47
CA ALA A 329 11.83 19.77 -0.09
C ALA A 329 11.87 20.50 -1.43
N ALA A 330 12.84 21.43 -1.60
CA ALA A 330 13.04 22.18 -2.84
C ALA A 330 13.72 21.33 -3.93
N ASN A 331 14.53 20.34 -3.56
CA ASN A 331 15.30 19.49 -4.47
C ASN A 331 15.08 18.01 -4.13
N THR A 332 13.96 17.46 -4.61
CA THR A 332 13.50 16.11 -4.26
C THR A 332 14.42 14.97 -4.72
N ASP A 333 15.34 15.25 -5.64
CA ASP A 333 16.33 14.28 -6.12
C ASP A 333 17.63 14.31 -5.31
N LEU A 334 17.74 15.26 -4.36
CA LEU A 334 18.96 15.42 -3.56
C LEU A 334 19.08 14.28 -2.54
N LEU A 335 20.23 13.62 -2.55
CA LEU A 335 20.60 12.63 -1.55
C LEU A 335 21.52 13.25 -0.50
N PRO A 336 21.58 12.71 0.72
CA PRO A 336 22.57 13.11 1.72
C PRO A 336 24.01 12.95 1.16
N THR A 337 24.88 13.94 1.42
CA THR A 337 26.25 13.95 0.91
C THR A 337 27.30 14.10 2.00
N ASP A 338 26.88 14.36 3.22
CA ASP A 338 27.74 14.54 4.39
C ASP A 338 27.06 14.00 5.67
N ASP A 339 27.84 13.85 6.74
CA ASP A 339 27.39 13.28 8.01
C ASP A 339 26.19 14.04 8.63
N GLU A 340 26.06 15.34 8.38
CA GLU A 340 25.01 16.17 8.94
C GLU A 340 23.68 15.89 8.24
N THR A 341 23.69 15.88 6.91
CA THR A 341 22.53 15.56 6.10
C THR A 341 22.12 14.09 6.23
N GLU A 342 23.07 13.17 6.41
CA GLU A 342 22.79 11.76 6.70
C GLU A 342 22.08 11.57 8.05
N ARG A 343 22.54 12.23 9.12
CA ARG A 343 21.88 12.16 10.43
C ARG A 343 20.46 12.70 10.39
N LEU A 344 20.23 13.78 9.64
CA LEU A 344 18.87 14.31 9.50
C LEU A 344 17.97 13.39 8.67
N ASP A 345 18.47 12.85 7.56
CA ASP A 345 17.72 11.88 6.74
C ASP A 345 17.35 10.63 7.55
N GLU A 346 18.27 10.14 8.39
CA GLU A 346 18.02 9.05 9.33
C GLU A 346 16.92 9.41 10.36
N ALA A 347 17.01 10.60 10.96
CA ALA A 347 16.01 11.08 11.92
C ALA A 347 14.61 11.19 11.29
N LEU A 348 14.54 11.70 10.07
CA LEU A 348 13.31 11.77 9.29
C LEU A 348 12.75 10.36 9.00
N ALA A 349 13.61 9.43 8.59
CA ALA A 349 13.22 8.03 8.34
C ALA A 349 12.69 7.35 9.61
N CYS A 350 13.33 7.58 10.77
CA CYS A 350 12.84 7.11 12.06
C CYS A 350 11.42 7.62 12.34
N MET A 351 11.16 8.90 12.12
CA MET A 351 9.85 9.50 12.37
C MET A 351 8.80 9.06 11.34
N ALA A 352 9.19 8.89 10.08
CA ALA A 352 8.32 8.33 9.04
C ALA A 352 7.84 6.92 9.42
N VAL A 353 8.77 6.03 9.77
CA VAL A 353 8.46 4.66 10.22
C VAL A 353 7.57 4.67 11.46
N ARG A 354 7.93 5.47 12.49
CA ARG A 354 7.13 5.58 13.72
C ARG A 354 5.70 6.02 13.43
N THR A 355 5.55 7.10 12.69
CA THR A 355 4.24 7.69 12.38
C THR A 355 3.38 6.72 11.59
N ALA A 356 3.92 6.15 10.51
CA ALA A 356 3.19 5.25 9.64
C ALA A 356 2.75 3.97 10.38
N VAL A 357 3.64 3.33 11.13
CA VAL A 357 3.29 2.10 11.87
C VAL A 357 2.35 2.38 13.03
N THR A 358 2.45 3.55 13.68
CA THR A 358 1.50 3.95 14.74
C THR A 358 0.09 4.15 14.18
N ARG A 359 -0.05 4.76 12.99
CA ARG A 359 -1.35 4.94 12.31
C ARG A 359 -1.91 3.62 11.77
N HIS A 360 -1.03 2.68 11.39
CA HIS A 360 -1.41 1.36 10.87
C HIS A 360 -1.89 0.41 11.97
N ALA A 361 -1.21 0.39 13.12
CA ALA A 361 -1.54 -0.41 14.27
C ALA A 361 -2.83 0.09 14.94
N GLY A 362 -3.43 -0.77 15.75
CA GLY A 362 -4.55 -0.38 16.61
C GLY A 362 -4.11 0.35 17.85
N ARG A 363 -5.10 0.75 18.64
CA ARG A 363 -4.96 1.32 19.97
C ARG A 363 -5.83 0.59 20.98
N ILE A 364 -5.41 0.61 22.24
CA ILE A 364 -6.15 0.09 23.37
C ILE A 364 -6.39 1.19 24.38
N GLU A 365 -7.64 1.30 24.84
CA GLU A 365 -8.07 2.28 25.82
C GLU A 365 -8.74 1.59 27.00
N GLU A 366 -8.55 2.12 28.20
CA GLU A 366 -9.27 1.65 29.37
C GLU A 366 -10.72 2.15 29.35
N ALA A 367 -11.64 1.26 29.67
CA ALA A 367 -13.04 1.57 29.86
C ALA A 367 -13.52 1.01 31.19
N TYR A 368 -14.38 1.75 31.87
CA TYR A 368 -14.93 1.34 33.16
C TYR A 368 -16.35 0.82 32.97
N SER A 369 -16.59 -0.37 33.50
CA SER A 369 -17.90 -0.99 33.53
C SER A 369 -18.35 -1.26 34.97
N MET A 370 -19.60 -1.61 35.17
CA MET A 370 -20.10 -2.05 36.49
C MET A 370 -19.38 -3.30 37.02
N MET A 371 -18.73 -4.06 36.15
CA MET A 371 -17.98 -5.27 36.49
C MET A 371 -16.47 -5.00 36.67
N GLY A 372 -16.03 -3.74 36.65
CA GLY A 372 -14.62 -3.34 36.77
C GLY A 372 -14.00 -2.80 35.49
N THR A 373 -12.68 -2.69 35.48
CA THR A 373 -11.91 -2.20 34.33
C THR A 373 -11.95 -3.21 33.17
N THR A 374 -12.31 -2.71 32.00
CA THR A 374 -12.28 -3.41 30.72
C THR A 374 -11.40 -2.61 29.74
N TYR A 375 -11.13 -3.19 28.59
CA TYR A 375 -10.33 -2.53 27.57
C TYR A 375 -11.12 -2.47 26.26
N VAL A 376 -10.91 -1.42 25.49
CA VAL A 376 -11.49 -1.25 24.14
C VAL A 376 -10.35 -1.16 23.16
N GLN A 377 -10.27 -2.13 22.26
CA GLN A 377 -9.35 -2.13 21.13
C GLN A 377 -10.03 -1.51 19.92
N THR A 378 -9.34 -0.57 19.26
CA THR A 378 -9.70 -0.05 17.95
C THR A 378 -8.55 -0.37 16.99
N GLY A 379 -8.87 -0.96 15.81
CA GLY A 379 -7.85 -1.36 14.85
C GLY A 379 -7.13 -2.67 15.24
N LYS A 380 -5.96 -2.91 14.66
CA LYS A 380 -5.25 -4.20 14.64
C LYS A 380 -4.23 -4.32 15.77
N ASP A 381 -4.31 -5.40 16.55
CA ASP A 381 -3.30 -5.71 17.56
C ASP A 381 -2.09 -6.43 16.91
N LEU A 382 -0.96 -5.73 16.82
CA LEU A 382 0.27 -6.24 16.22
C LEU A 382 1.34 -6.62 17.25
N ARG A 383 1.04 -6.53 18.56
CA ARG A 383 2.03 -6.74 19.65
C ARG A 383 2.71 -8.10 19.61
N LYS A 384 2.05 -9.12 19.08
CA LYS A 384 2.59 -10.49 18.96
C LYS A 384 3.35 -10.76 17.67
N VAL A 385 3.30 -9.85 16.71
CA VAL A 385 4.05 -9.97 15.45
C VAL A 385 5.54 -9.94 15.73
N GLN A 386 6.27 -10.90 15.14
CA GLN A 386 7.70 -11.10 15.42
C GLN A 386 8.60 -10.85 14.21
N LYS A 387 8.05 -10.47 13.06
CA LYS A 387 8.80 -10.19 11.85
C LYS A 387 8.45 -8.80 11.34
N LEU A 388 9.49 -8.01 11.09
CA LEU A 388 9.39 -6.69 10.48
C LEU A 388 10.23 -6.66 9.21
N VAL A 389 9.59 -6.51 8.07
CA VAL A 389 10.26 -6.35 6.78
C VAL A 389 10.37 -4.87 6.47
N VAL A 390 11.54 -4.41 6.10
CA VAL A 390 11.78 -3.01 5.74
C VAL A 390 12.32 -2.90 4.32
N THR A 391 11.75 -1.98 3.57
CA THR A 391 12.14 -1.64 2.20
C THR A 391 12.01 -0.13 1.97
N GLY A 392 12.39 0.36 0.81
CA GLY A 392 12.45 1.80 0.52
C GLY A 392 13.85 2.37 0.60
N GLY A 393 14.13 3.35 -0.26
CA GLY A 393 15.49 3.87 -0.47
C GLY A 393 16.21 4.29 0.82
N SER A 394 15.54 5.04 1.68
CA SER A 394 16.12 5.53 2.95
C SER A 394 16.38 4.43 3.98
N LEU A 395 15.75 3.24 3.82
CA LEU A 395 15.93 2.12 4.75
C LEU A 395 16.98 1.11 4.28
N ILE A 396 17.10 0.93 2.95
CA ILE A 396 17.97 -0.11 2.40
C ILE A 396 19.41 0.36 2.15
N HIS A 397 19.61 1.66 1.95
CA HIS A 397 20.92 2.24 1.63
C HIS A 397 21.68 2.78 2.86
N THR A 398 21.08 2.77 4.04
CA THR A 398 21.72 3.16 5.29
C THR A 398 22.39 1.98 5.99
N THR A 399 23.43 2.28 6.78
CA THR A 399 24.04 1.31 7.72
C THR A 399 23.24 1.17 9.02
N ASN A 400 22.35 2.11 9.31
CA ASN A 400 21.58 2.21 10.56
C ASN A 400 20.14 1.66 10.44
N THR A 401 19.89 0.76 9.50
CA THR A 401 18.56 0.19 9.24
C THR A 401 17.91 -0.37 10.50
N ALA A 402 18.67 -1.08 11.35
CA ALA A 402 18.15 -1.63 12.61
C ALA A 402 17.64 -0.54 13.57
N LYS A 403 18.34 0.60 13.68
CA LYS A 403 17.91 1.76 14.47
C LYS A 403 16.62 2.35 13.93
N ILE A 404 16.53 2.61 12.62
CA ILE A 404 15.33 3.17 12.00
C ILE A 404 14.14 2.19 12.19
N ALA A 405 14.35 0.90 11.94
CA ALA A 405 13.33 -0.12 12.09
C ALA A 405 12.81 -0.24 13.52
N SER A 406 13.63 0.04 14.53
CA SER A 406 13.23 0.01 15.95
C SER A 406 12.09 0.99 16.26
N PHE A 407 11.93 2.05 15.48
CA PHE A 407 10.84 3.03 15.64
C PHE A 407 9.47 2.49 15.22
N ALA A 408 9.42 1.36 14.51
CA ALA A 408 8.18 0.61 14.27
C ALA A 408 7.68 -0.13 15.51
N LEU A 409 8.55 -0.36 16.51
CA LEU A 409 8.23 -1.15 17.69
C LEU A 409 7.50 -0.33 18.76
N TYR A 410 6.96 -1.04 19.75
CA TYR A 410 6.32 -0.47 20.92
C TYR A 410 7.23 0.52 21.64
N ASP A 411 6.64 1.63 22.07
CA ASP A 411 7.32 2.67 22.83
C ASP A 411 6.57 2.89 24.16
N GLN A 412 7.27 2.87 25.28
CA GLN A 412 6.70 3.13 26.60
C GLN A 412 6.07 4.53 26.73
N LYS A 413 6.47 5.48 25.88
CA LYS A 413 5.89 6.83 25.82
C LYS A 413 4.51 6.85 25.15
N ASP A 414 4.14 5.79 24.43
CA ASP A 414 2.81 5.61 23.80
C ASP A 414 2.25 4.22 24.17
N PRO A 415 1.87 3.99 25.43
CA PRO A 415 1.50 2.67 25.94
C PRO A 415 0.18 2.15 25.37
N THR A 416 -0.63 3.02 24.77
CA THR A 416 -1.89 2.65 24.14
C THR A 416 -1.74 2.06 22.74
N SER A 417 -0.59 2.24 22.11
CA SER A 417 -0.31 1.72 20.76
C SER A 417 -0.11 0.20 20.75
N LEU A 418 -0.74 -0.46 19.81
CA LEU A 418 -0.68 -1.91 19.63
C LEU A 418 0.40 -2.33 18.60
N ARG A 419 1.49 -1.55 18.49
CA ARG A 419 2.65 -1.87 17.66
C ARG A 419 3.38 -3.13 18.15
N PRO A 420 4.18 -3.81 17.30
CA PRO A 420 4.95 -4.98 17.69
C PRO A 420 5.83 -4.71 18.93
N LEU A 421 5.76 -5.58 19.94
CA LEU A 421 6.60 -5.44 21.13
C LEU A 421 8.08 -5.67 20.82
N ARG A 422 8.35 -6.59 19.91
CA ARG A 422 9.69 -6.94 19.39
C ARG A 422 9.53 -7.60 18.04
N ALA A 423 10.51 -7.44 17.17
CA ALA A 423 10.53 -8.13 15.89
C ALA A 423 11.96 -8.36 15.40
N ASP A 424 12.18 -9.47 14.70
CA ASP A 424 13.36 -9.66 13.86
C ASP A 424 13.20 -8.80 12.61
N VAL A 425 14.17 -7.95 12.33
CA VAL A 425 14.15 -7.05 11.19
C VAL A 425 14.78 -7.75 9.97
N LEU A 426 14.01 -7.80 8.89
CA LEU A 426 14.41 -8.30 7.58
C LEU A 426 14.47 -7.15 6.59
N VAL A 427 15.59 -7.01 5.89
CA VAL A 427 15.85 -5.88 4.99
C VAL A 427 15.84 -6.35 3.55
N ASP A 428 15.04 -5.72 2.72
CA ASP A 428 15.00 -5.93 1.26
C ASP A 428 16.09 -5.12 0.54
N ARG A 429 17.36 -5.47 0.77
CA ARG A 429 18.49 -4.73 0.22
C ARG A 429 18.56 -4.70 -1.31
N LYS A 430 17.96 -5.68 -1.96
CA LYS A 430 17.93 -5.78 -3.42
C LYS A 430 16.66 -5.23 -4.06
N TYR A 431 15.75 -4.72 -3.23
CA TYR A 431 14.47 -4.13 -3.66
C TYR A 431 13.62 -5.08 -4.51
N ILE A 432 13.50 -6.34 -4.08
CA ILE A 432 12.87 -7.41 -4.87
C ILE A 432 11.44 -7.73 -4.48
N ILE A 433 10.91 -7.19 -3.38
CA ILE A 433 9.61 -7.59 -2.83
C ILE A 433 8.48 -7.50 -3.87
N ALA A 434 8.36 -6.37 -4.57
CA ALA A 434 7.34 -6.22 -5.61
C ALA A 434 7.54 -7.22 -6.77
N ALA A 435 8.79 -7.46 -7.17
CA ALA A 435 9.12 -8.44 -8.19
C ALA A 435 8.77 -9.87 -7.76
N MET A 436 9.01 -10.22 -6.50
CA MET A 436 8.64 -11.53 -5.96
C MET A 436 7.12 -11.70 -5.84
N GLY A 437 6.39 -10.63 -5.57
CA GLY A 437 4.93 -10.65 -5.64
C GLY A 437 4.39 -10.91 -7.03
N LEU A 438 5.00 -10.33 -8.06
CA LEU A 438 4.69 -10.65 -9.46
C LEU A 438 5.01 -12.10 -9.79
N LEU A 439 6.18 -12.58 -9.37
CA LEU A 439 6.61 -13.95 -9.61
C LEU A 439 5.70 -14.96 -8.93
N SER A 440 5.15 -14.61 -7.75
CA SER A 440 4.32 -15.50 -6.93
C SER A 440 2.99 -15.89 -7.58
N GLU A 441 2.49 -15.10 -8.51
CA GLU A 441 1.24 -15.42 -9.24
C GLU A 441 1.33 -16.72 -10.05
N LYS A 442 2.52 -17.09 -10.50
CA LYS A 442 2.74 -18.30 -11.28
C LYS A 442 3.76 -19.26 -10.65
N TYR A 443 4.71 -18.73 -9.91
CA TYR A 443 5.83 -19.47 -9.33
C TYR A 443 5.97 -19.19 -7.83
N PRO A 444 4.95 -19.52 -7.00
CA PRO A 444 4.94 -19.17 -5.58
C PRO A 444 6.09 -19.81 -4.79
N GLU A 445 6.43 -21.07 -5.08
CA GLU A 445 7.54 -21.77 -4.42
C GLU A 445 8.90 -21.08 -4.67
N GLN A 446 9.14 -20.70 -5.92
CA GLN A 446 10.37 -20.02 -6.34
C GLN A 446 10.45 -18.63 -5.72
N ALA A 447 9.36 -17.87 -5.78
CA ALA A 447 9.28 -16.54 -5.19
C ALA A 447 9.55 -16.57 -3.68
N LEU A 448 8.94 -17.52 -2.95
CA LEU A 448 9.17 -17.72 -1.52
C LEU A 448 10.62 -18.10 -1.22
N SER A 449 11.18 -19.01 -2.00
CA SER A 449 12.58 -19.46 -1.84
C SER A 449 13.54 -18.29 -2.02
N ILE A 450 13.37 -17.51 -3.10
CA ILE A 450 14.21 -16.34 -3.39
C ILE A 450 14.07 -15.30 -2.28
N MET A 451 12.85 -14.97 -1.83
CA MET A 451 12.66 -14.01 -0.72
C MET A 451 13.39 -14.46 0.55
N LYS A 452 13.31 -15.74 0.91
CA LYS A 452 13.99 -16.26 2.11
C LYS A 452 15.51 -16.24 2.00
N GLN A 453 16.06 -16.34 0.80
CA GLN A 453 17.51 -16.27 0.55
C GLN A 453 18.02 -14.82 0.57
N GLU A 454 17.24 -13.89 0.03
CA GLU A 454 17.69 -12.54 -0.26
C GLU A 454 17.35 -11.51 0.83
N LEU A 455 16.33 -11.77 1.66
CA LEU A 455 16.02 -10.91 2.79
C LEU A 455 17.08 -11.09 3.88
N CYS A 456 17.85 -10.04 4.11
CA CYS A 456 18.93 -10.02 5.08
C CYS A 456 18.43 -9.61 6.47
N ARG A 457 19.02 -10.14 7.53
CA ARG A 457 18.82 -9.56 8.88
C ARG A 457 19.53 -8.21 8.98
N ALA A 458 18.88 -7.22 9.64
CA ALA A 458 19.45 -5.91 9.91
C ALA A 458 20.51 -5.97 11.00
#